data_7193cb2d768a243f9c3c25c8a39f0af6
#
_entry.id   7193cb2d768a243f9c3c25c8a39f0af6
#
_cell.length_a   1.000
_cell.length_b   1.000
_cell.length_c   1.000
_cell.angle_alpha   90.00
_cell.angle_beta   90.00
_cell.angle_gamma   90.00
#
_symmetry.space_group_name_H-M   'P 1'
#
loop_
_entity.id
_entity.type
_entity.pdbx_description
1 polymer ?
#
loop_
_entity_poly.entity_id
_entity_poly.type
_entity_poly.pdbx_seq_one_letter_code
_entity_poly.pdbx_strand_id
1 'polypeptide(L)'
;MMKKVLIPCFIFLFCGLGALSAQEVTVLFTGLTNAALYHCNCPIQADGGISRRATFVKELRKSKPDLLLLDCGNFTAGGVMDEYSQNPQLDMQRTRINFRAMETMRYDAAAIGPDELNFGEDFLASNTSGSSIKFISYNLHMDNIVSSLTREIGPVKIGLIGLTGDLIGKKSPNLKPIDKKLLQKKISRLRAKGVQVIIVLSTLGETEDLKLIEQVQGIDVLFVGGIPAKESKLFYKSGPVLLIRPIWQGRQMGKLTLDISKNGAIAGYKVDYQRLSDKIADDKNILSILPACFSDTNCRKEGFVGTCINPAAADADCQFVKPNKVGLLVINSKECRTCNSQPMVNFLRQRFPGLTVRSINYPDQESAKLVKEFSIPGLPAYLLGKEAENEKGFQNLKNSLQGSGGFYLLKPLATGISYFQGRKKIPEKMDLFLSLSDARTEKLLENTKNFNPQLHFVLMETKGGFYSVSGEPEIKADLRSVCAQKYYPKKFRDYLLWQARNFAGTQTKSCLSLDEETKVLSCASSEEARGLLRENIRLTKELQVVHSPTFLLENRDIFYVNVVPKEEEIRKLINKR
;
A
#
# COMPACT_ATOMS: atom_id res chain seq x y z
N MET A 1 -41.96 -82.33 -21.27
CA MET A 1 -40.61 -82.22 -20.78
C MET A 1 -40.28 -80.72 -20.60
N MET A 2 -40.51 -80.19 -19.42
CA MET A 2 -40.21 -78.77 -19.09
C MET A 2 -38.86 -78.69 -18.41
N LYS A 3 -37.91 -78.04 -19.06
CA LYS A 3 -36.58 -77.71 -18.44
C LYS A 3 -36.72 -76.49 -17.52
N LYS A 4 -36.47 -76.70 -16.22
CA LYS A 4 -36.38 -75.64 -15.25
C LYS A 4 -35.02 -74.96 -15.43
N VAL A 5 -35.04 -73.67 -15.71
CA VAL A 5 -33.82 -72.79 -15.69
C VAL A 5 -33.74 -72.20 -14.31
N LEU A 6 -32.63 -72.52 -13.59
CA LEU A 6 -32.24 -71.84 -12.34
C LEU A 6 -31.47 -70.55 -12.70
N ILE A 7 -31.99 -69.42 -12.25
CA ILE A 7 -31.29 -68.11 -12.29
C ILE A 7 -30.54 -67.93 -10.96
N PRO A 8 -29.22 -67.74 -10.93
CA PRO A 8 -28.53 -67.44 -9.72
C PRO A 8 -28.72 -65.95 -9.36
N CYS A 9 -29.29 -65.69 -8.18
CA CYS A 9 -29.44 -64.35 -7.60
C CYS A 9 -28.06 -63.87 -7.12
N PHE A 10 -27.41 -62.97 -7.87
CA PHE A 10 -26.21 -62.28 -7.45
C PHE A 10 -26.60 -61.14 -6.48
N ILE A 11 -26.37 -61.33 -5.18
CA ILE A 11 -26.48 -60.29 -4.18
C ILE A 11 -25.27 -59.37 -4.35
N PHE A 12 -25.47 -58.20 -4.98
CA PHE A 12 -24.50 -57.12 -4.98
C PHE A 12 -24.46 -56.48 -3.56
N LEU A 13 -23.44 -56.83 -2.80
CA LEU A 13 -23.09 -56.10 -1.58
C LEU A 13 -22.59 -54.72 -1.99
N PHE A 14 -23.46 -53.70 -1.99
CA PHE A 14 -23.05 -52.30 -2.09
C PHE A 14 -22.31 -51.94 -0.81
N CYS A 15 -20.96 -52.11 -0.80
CA CYS A 15 -20.10 -51.42 0.13
C CYS A 15 -20.23 -49.92 -0.16
N GLY A 16 -21.14 -49.25 0.52
CA GLY A 16 -21.20 -47.79 0.54
C GLY A 16 -19.88 -47.28 1.12
N LEU A 17 -18.95 -46.89 0.24
CA LEU A 17 -17.91 -45.99 0.58
C LEU A 17 -18.56 -44.68 1.06
N GLY A 18 -18.83 -44.60 2.37
CA GLY A 18 -19.25 -43.35 2.99
C GLY A 18 -18.20 -42.32 2.63
N ALA A 19 -18.55 -41.39 1.75
CA ALA A 19 -17.72 -40.24 1.48
C ALA A 19 -17.30 -39.64 2.84
N LEU A 20 -16.01 -39.59 3.10
CA LEU A 20 -15.45 -38.94 4.30
C LEU A 20 -15.84 -37.45 4.21
N SER A 21 -17.02 -37.10 4.77
CA SER A 21 -17.48 -35.73 4.79
C SER A 21 -16.55 -34.94 5.70
N ALA A 22 -15.67 -34.13 5.10
CA ALA A 22 -14.96 -33.11 5.82
C ALA A 22 -15.97 -32.08 6.35
N GLN A 23 -15.76 -31.59 7.56
CA GLN A 23 -16.58 -30.52 8.14
C GLN A 23 -16.07 -29.17 7.61
N GLU A 24 -16.94 -28.44 6.93
CA GLU A 24 -16.63 -27.09 6.47
C GLU A 24 -16.78 -26.07 7.61
N VAL A 25 -15.76 -25.25 7.80
CA VAL A 25 -15.76 -24.09 8.70
C VAL A 25 -15.57 -22.83 7.88
N THR A 26 -16.51 -21.90 7.98
CA THR A 26 -16.43 -20.58 7.30
C THR A 26 -16.05 -19.50 8.31
N VAL A 27 -14.98 -18.77 8.03
CA VAL A 27 -14.51 -17.61 8.79
C VAL A 27 -14.58 -16.38 7.90
N LEU A 28 -15.40 -15.39 8.27
CA LEU A 28 -15.34 -14.04 7.72
C LEU A 28 -14.39 -13.21 8.56
N PHE A 29 -13.58 -12.38 7.90
CA PHE A 29 -12.62 -11.57 8.62
C PHE A 29 -12.46 -10.17 8.03
N THR A 30 -12.20 -9.22 8.93
CA THR A 30 -11.77 -7.85 8.68
C THR A 30 -10.53 -7.54 9.52
N GLY A 31 -9.93 -6.40 9.33
CA GLY A 31 -8.82 -5.84 10.10
C GLY A 31 -8.28 -4.60 9.40
N LEU A 32 -7.48 -3.79 10.09
CA LEU A 32 -6.97 -2.52 9.56
C LEU A 32 -8.10 -1.63 9.00
N THR A 33 -9.28 -1.68 9.63
CA THR A 33 -10.45 -0.96 9.11
C THR A 33 -10.47 0.51 9.52
N ASN A 34 -9.71 0.89 10.56
CA ASN A 34 -9.49 2.27 11.04
C ASN A 34 -10.80 3.05 11.19
N ALA A 35 -11.86 2.41 11.64
CA ALA A 35 -13.21 2.95 11.73
C ALA A 35 -13.69 3.63 10.43
N ALA A 36 -13.35 3.06 9.26
CA ALA A 36 -13.86 3.53 7.97
C ALA A 36 -15.35 3.19 7.85
N LEU A 37 -16.21 4.17 8.17
CA LEU A 37 -17.67 4.00 8.22
C LEU A 37 -18.32 4.06 6.85
N TYR A 38 -17.79 4.93 5.97
CA TYR A 38 -18.34 5.16 4.63
C TYR A 38 -17.47 4.46 3.57
N HIS A 39 -17.99 4.36 2.36
CA HIS A 39 -17.20 3.87 1.22
C HIS A 39 -16.03 4.81 0.90
N CYS A 40 -14.98 4.30 0.27
CA CYS A 40 -13.82 5.09 -0.10
C CYS A 40 -14.16 6.20 -1.12
N ASN A 41 -13.32 7.23 -1.12
CA ASN A 41 -13.43 8.37 -2.03
C ASN A 41 -12.80 8.11 -3.42
N CYS A 42 -12.66 6.84 -3.83
CA CYS A 42 -12.08 6.49 -5.11
C CYS A 42 -13.01 6.91 -6.27
N PRO A 43 -12.52 7.72 -7.24
CA PRO A 43 -13.37 8.23 -8.33
C PRO A 43 -13.84 7.15 -9.30
N ILE A 44 -13.15 6.00 -9.37
CA ILE A 44 -13.45 4.90 -10.28
C ILE A 44 -14.32 3.83 -9.59
N GLN A 45 -14.09 3.58 -8.30
CA GLN A 45 -14.73 2.48 -7.56
C GLN A 45 -14.87 2.85 -6.09
N ALA A 46 -16.07 3.21 -5.68
CA ALA A 46 -16.40 3.55 -4.29
C ALA A 46 -16.66 2.27 -3.47
N ASP A 47 -15.59 1.55 -3.14
CA ASP A 47 -15.67 0.31 -2.37
C ASP A 47 -15.65 0.56 -0.85
N GLY A 48 -16.13 -0.42 -0.09
CA GLY A 48 -16.18 -0.38 1.38
C GLY A 48 -17.51 0.14 1.91
N GLY A 49 -17.46 0.68 3.13
CA GLY A 49 -18.63 1.10 3.90
C GLY A 49 -19.14 0.01 4.83
N ILE A 50 -19.35 0.42 6.11
CA ILE A 50 -19.74 -0.51 7.15
C ILE A 50 -21.17 -1.03 6.96
N SER A 51 -22.05 -0.25 6.30
CA SER A 51 -23.42 -0.63 5.96
C SER A 51 -23.47 -1.74 4.90
N ARG A 52 -22.62 -1.68 3.88
CA ARG A 52 -22.48 -2.75 2.87
C ARG A 52 -21.86 -4.01 3.47
N ARG A 53 -20.90 -3.84 4.40
CA ARG A 53 -20.32 -4.94 5.17
C ARG A 53 -21.42 -5.69 5.93
N ALA A 54 -22.29 -4.97 6.61
CA ALA A 54 -23.39 -5.56 7.37
C ALA A 54 -24.37 -6.33 6.47
N THR A 55 -24.73 -5.79 5.32
CA THR A 55 -25.56 -6.51 4.34
C THR A 55 -24.90 -7.82 3.90
N PHE A 56 -23.61 -7.77 3.55
CA PHE A 56 -22.89 -8.97 3.12
C PHE A 56 -22.84 -10.05 4.22
N VAL A 57 -22.50 -9.66 5.46
CA VAL A 57 -22.51 -10.58 6.61
C VAL A 57 -23.90 -11.20 6.82
N LYS A 58 -24.94 -10.39 6.79
CA LYS A 58 -26.34 -10.80 6.98
C LYS A 58 -26.77 -11.81 5.90
N GLU A 59 -26.45 -11.53 4.65
CA GLU A 59 -26.79 -12.42 3.53
C GLU A 59 -26.04 -13.76 3.62
N LEU A 60 -24.76 -13.73 3.95
CA LEU A 60 -23.98 -14.97 4.08
C LEU A 60 -24.46 -15.83 5.27
N ARG A 61 -24.87 -15.22 6.37
CA ARG A 61 -25.41 -15.95 7.54
C ARG A 61 -26.71 -16.69 7.22
N LYS A 62 -27.48 -16.30 6.22
CA LYS A 62 -28.66 -17.06 5.79
C LYS A 62 -28.30 -18.47 5.31
N SER A 63 -27.17 -18.60 4.61
CA SER A 63 -26.68 -19.90 4.08
C SER A 63 -25.64 -20.57 4.98
N LYS A 64 -24.97 -19.81 5.85
CA LYS A 64 -23.92 -20.26 6.76
C LYS A 64 -24.18 -19.65 8.16
N PRO A 65 -25.20 -20.15 8.90
CA PRO A 65 -25.60 -19.55 10.19
C PRO A 65 -24.49 -19.59 11.25
N ASP A 66 -23.66 -20.63 11.23
CA ASP A 66 -22.58 -20.86 12.19
C ASP A 66 -21.23 -20.28 11.73
N LEU A 67 -21.22 -19.36 10.73
CA LEU A 67 -19.97 -18.70 10.34
C LEU A 67 -19.37 -17.93 11.50
N LEU A 68 -18.04 -17.94 11.57
CA LEU A 68 -17.26 -17.16 12.53
C LEU A 68 -16.90 -15.81 11.93
N LEU A 69 -17.24 -14.71 12.61
CA LEU A 69 -16.97 -13.34 12.17
C LEU A 69 -15.91 -12.71 13.07
N LEU A 70 -14.74 -12.41 12.52
CA LEU A 70 -13.55 -11.95 13.25
C LEU A 70 -13.07 -10.59 12.76
N ASP A 71 -12.50 -9.79 13.68
CA ASP A 71 -11.66 -8.65 13.32
C ASP A 71 -10.21 -8.89 13.78
N CYS A 72 -9.27 -8.66 12.87
CA CYS A 72 -7.85 -8.94 13.10
C CYS A 72 -7.11 -7.79 13.82
N GLY A 73 -7.84 -6.78 14.30
CA GLY A 73 -7.30 -5.60 15.00
C GLY A 73 -7.08 -4.38 14.10
N ASN A 74 -6.72 -3.27 14.75
CA ASN A 74 -6.58 -1.94 14.14
C ASN A 74 -7.88 -1.48 13.46
N PHE A 75 -9.01 -1.64 14.17
CA PHE A 75 -10.34 -1.25 13.70
C PHE A 75 -10.79 0.12 14.23
N THR A 76 -10.01 0.79 15.10
CA THR A 76 -10.31 2.11 15.63
C THR A 76 -9.70 3.23 14.77
N ALA A 77 -10.23 4.45 14.91
CA ALA A 77 -9.75 5.63 14.20
C ALA A 77 -8.44 6.19 14.79
N GLY A 78 -7.79 7.10 14.07
CA GLY A 78 -6.60 7.82 14.51
C GLY A 78 -5.31 7.01 14.45
N GLY A 79 -5.32 5.83 13.83
CA GLY A 79 -4.12 5.02 13.58
C GLY A 79 -3.23 5.57 12.48
N VAL A 80 -2.00 5.08 12.41
CA VAL A 80 -1.01 5.50 11.39
C VAL A 80 -1.51 5.29 9.96
N MET A 81 -2.35 4.27 9.75
CA MET A 81 -2.92 3.92 8.45
C MET A 81 -4.30 4.56 8.19
N ASP A 82 -4.78 5.42 9.10
CA ASP A 82 -6.10 6.06 8.99
C ASP A 82 -6.06 7.31 8.12
N GLU A 83 -6.42 7.19 6.85
CA GLU A 83 -6.53 8.33 5.92
C GLU A 83 -7.70 9.28 6.22
N TYR A 84 -8.62 8.90 7.11
CA TYR A 84 -9.81 9.69 7.48
C TYR A 84 -9.68 10.35 8.85
N SER A 85 -8.52 10.27 9.49
CA SER A 85 -8.26 10.92 10.77
C SER A 85 -8.38 12.43 10.63
N GLN A 86 -9.03 13.07 11.61
CA GLN A 86 -9.28 14.52 11.62
C GLN A 86 -8.76 15.13 12.93
N ASN A 87 -9.53 14.99 14.00
CA ASN A 87 -9.15 15.41 15.34
C ASN A 87 -9.59 14.32 16.35
N PRO A 88 -9.01 14.30 17.55
CA PRO A 88 -9.27 13.22 18.50
C PRO A 88 -10.76 13.06 18.87
N GLN A 89 -11.55 14.14 18.95
CA GLN A 89 -12.96 14.08 19.31
C GLN A 89 -13.80 13.41 18.22
N LEU A 90 -13.62 13.81 16.97
CA LEU A 90 -14.31 13.19 15.83
C LEU A 90 -13.87 11.74 15.64
N ASP A 91 -12.59 11.45 15.80
CA ASP A 91 -12.06 10.09 15.68
C ASP A 91 -12.56 9.17 16.81
N MET A 92 -12.69 9.67 18.03
CA MET A 92 -13.34 8.95 19.16
C MET A 92 -14.82 8.67 18.85
N GLN A 93 -15.57 9.63 18.29
CA GLN A 93 -16.97 9.43 17.92
C GLN A 93 -17.09 8.40 16.78
N ARG A 94 -16.26 8.49 15.77
CA ARG A 94 -16.19 7.53 14.66
C ARG A 94 -15.90 6.12 15.17
N THR A 95 -14.98 6.01 16.11
CA THR A 95 -14.66 4.75 16.78
C THR A 95 -15.84 4.18 17.55
N ARG A 96 -16.57 4.98 18.36
CA ARG A 96 -17.77 4.52 19.08
C ARG A 96 -18.86 3.99 18.15
N ILE A 97 -19.06 4.67 17.00
CA ILE A 97 -20.03 4.21 16.00
C ILE A 97 -19.56 2.89 15.39
N ASN A 98 -18.26 2.74 15.13
CA ASN A 98 -17.71 1.48 14.62
C ASN A 98 -17.95 0.33 15.61
N PHE A 99 -17.72 0.52 16.92
CA PHE A 99 -18.04 -0.49 17.94
C PHE A 99 -19.52 -0.88 17.88
N ARG A 100 -20.45 0.09 17.85
CA ARG A 100 -21.90 -0.17 17.76
C ARG A 100 -22.27 -0.95 16.49
N ALA A 101 -21.65 -0.62 15.37
CA ALA A 101 -21.89 -1.31 14.11
C ALA A 101 -21.33 -2.75 14.13
N MET A 102 -20.17 -2.99 14.74
CA MET A 102 -19.61 -4.32 14.94
C MET A 102 -20.51 -5.17 15.84
N GLU A 103 -21.07 -4.60 16.92
CA GLU A 103 -22.09 -5.24 17.75
C GLU A 103 -23.34 -5.62 16.95
N THR A 104 -23.87 -4.69 16.16
CA THR A 104 -25.04 -4.94 15.28
C THR A 104 -24.78 -6.08 14.31
N MET A 105 -23.56 -6.19 13.77
CA MET A 105 -23.13 -7.28 12.90
C MET A 105 -22.83 -8.58 13.66
N ARG A 106 -22.80 -8.56 15.01
CA ARG A 106 -22.48 -9.70 15.88
C ARG A 106 -21.10 -10.30 15.55
N TYR A 107 -20.04 -9.49 15.67
CA TYR A 107 -18.69 -10.02 15.62
C TYR A 107 -18.49 -11.00 16.79
N ASP A 108 -17.91 -12.17 16.52
CA ASP A 108 -17.62 -13.19 17.54
C ASP A 108 -16.42 -12.81 18.38
N ALA A 109 -15.37 -12.31 17.71
CA ALA A 109 -14.18 -11.82 18.38
C ALA A 109 -13.47 -10.73 17.57
N ALA A 110 -12.75 -9.86 18.28
CA ALA A 110 -11.85 -8.86 17.68
C ALA A 110 -10.53 -8.85 18.45
N ALA A 111 -9.41 -8.91 17.71
CA ALA A 111 -8.10 -8.73 18.31
C ALA A 111 -7.90 -7.25 18.67
N ILE A 112 -7.15 -7.00 19.74
CA ILE A 112 -6.71 -5.65 20.08
C ILE A 112 -5.35 -5.42 19.47
N GLY A 113 -5.23 -4.38 18.67
CA GLY A 113 -3.98 -3.89 18.10
C GLY A 113 -3.52 -2.57 18.73
N PRO A 114 -2.45 -1.98 18.23
CA PRO A 114 -1.96 -0.69 18.68
C PRO A 114 -2.97 0.46 18.55
N ASP A 115 -3.78 0.45 17.48
CA ASP A 115 -4.71 1.54 17.20
C ASP A 115 -5.85 1.61 18.21
N GLU A 116 -6.27 0.46 18.81
CA GLU A 116 -7.30 0.41 19.84
C GLU A 116 -6.88 1.16 21.12
N LEU A 117 -5.59 1.41 21.30
CA LEU A 117 -5.04 2.17 22.43
C LEU A 117 -4.77 3.64 22.09
N ASN A 118 -5.13 4.12 20.89
CA ASN A 118 -4.90 5.50 20.45
C ASN A 118 -5.50 6.56 21.39
N PHE A 119 -6.65 6.27 21.97
CA PHE A 119 -7.37 7.17 22.88
C PHE A 119 -7.21 6.78 24.37
N GLY A 120 -6.26 5.90 24.68
CA GLY A 120 -5.96 5.42 26.02
C GLY A 120 -6.78 4.20 26.44
N GLU A 121 -6.33 3.57 27.54
CA GLU A 121 -6.92 2.34 28.07
C GLU A 121 -8.34 2.55 28.61
N ASP A 122 -8.62 3.69 29.24
CA ASP A 122 -9.95 4.01 29.76
C ASP A 122 -11.00 4.12 28.65
N PHE A 123 -10.63 4.70 27.52
CA PHE A 123 -11.50 4.75 26.36
C PHE A 123 -11.77 3.36 25.80
N LEU A 124 -10.74 2.52 25.69
CA LEU A 124 -10.90 1.14 25.25
C LEU A 124 -11.79 0.36 26.25
N ALA A 125 -11.52 0.44 27.55
CA ALA A 125 -12.28 -0.23 28.59
C ALA A 125 -13.77 0.17 28.55
N SER A 126 -14.08 1.46 28.40
CA SER A 126 -15.44 1.96 28.32
C SER A 126 -16.23 1.46 27.10
N ASN A 127 -15.56 1.22 25.97
CA ASN A 127 -16.20 0.73 24.76
C ASN A 127 -16.24 -0.81 24.65
N THR A 128 -15.44 -1.53 25.43
CA THR A 128 -15.43 -2.99 25.48
C THR A 128 -16.29 -3.56 26.62
N SER A 129 -16.57 -2.73 27.64
CA SER A 129 -17.40 -3.12 28.77
C SER A 129 -18.84 -3.39 28.35
N GLY A 130 -19.37 -4.56 28.75
CA GLY A 130 -20.73 -4.97 28.40
C GLY A 130 -20.94 -5.42 26.97
N SER A 131 -19.89 -5.41 26.12
CA SER A 131 -19.97 -5.85 24.75
C SER A 131 -20.22 -7.36 24.62
N SER A 132 -21.01 -7.74 23.63
CA SER A 132 -21.18 -9.14 23.24
C SER A 132 -19.95 -9.69 22.52
N ILE A 133 -19.16 -8.80 21.86
CA ILE A 133 -17.94 -9.14 21.17
C ILE A 133 -16.85 -9.55 22.17
N LYS A 134 -16.13 -10.62 21.90
CA LYS A 134 -14.99 -11.02 22.73
C LYS A 134 -13.72 -10.37 22.22
N PHE A 135 -13.25 -9.36 22.95
CA PHE A 135 -11.97 -8.72 22.65
C PHE A 135 -10.83 -9.60 23.16
N ILE A 136 -9.86 -9.88 22.29
CA ILE A 136 -8.81 -10.85 22.59
C ILE A 136 -7.41 -10.24 22.41
N SER A 137 -6.57 -10.44 23.43
CA SER A 137 -5.13 -10.22 23.37
C SER A 137 -4.42 -11.10 24.40
N TYR A 138 -3.41 -11.82 23.97
CA TYR A 138 -2.60 -12.65 24.87
C TYR A 138 -1.68 -11.80 25.77
N ASN A 139 -1.20 -10.69 25.26
CA ASN A 139 -0.17 -9.88 25.89
C ASN A 139 -0.64 -8.49 26.38
N LEU A 140 -1.92 -8.14 26.20
CA LEU A 140 -2.53 -6.96 26.81
C LEU A 140 -3.46 -7.41 27.96
N HIS A 141 -3.16 -6.98 29.19
CA HIS A 141 -3.87 -7.42 30.41
C HIS A 141 -4.83 -6.34 30.88
N MET A 142 -6.10 -6.43 30.48
CA MET A 142 -7.20 -5.55 30.87
C MET A 142 -8.45 -6.38 31.15
N ASP A 143 -9.35 -5.91 32.06
CA ASP A 143 -10.48 -6.70 32.57
C ASP A 143 -11.40 -7.26 31.47
N ASN A 144 -11.69 -6.50 30.42
CA ASN A 144 -12.62 -6.92 29.36
C ASN A 144 -11.93 -7.59 28.17
N ILE A 145 -10.63 -7.88 28.29
CA ILE A 145 -9.82 -8.48 27.23
C ILE A 145 -9.37 -9.87 27.68
N VAL A 146 -9.72 -10.88 26.89
CA VAL A 146 -9.36 -12.27 27.22
C VAL A 146 -8.13 -12.72 26.43
N SER A 147 -7.29 -13.53 27.08
CA SER A 147 -6.03 -13.97 26.46
C SER A 147 -6.23 -15.03 25.35
N SER A 148 -7.38 -15.66 25.29
CA SER A 148 -7.81 -16.60 24.24
C SER A 148 -9.28 -16.93 24.38
N LEU A 149 -9.88 -17.39 23.30
CA LEU A 149 -11.28 -17.81 23.24
C LEU A 149 -11.36 -19.16 22.54
N THR A 150 -12.32 -20.00 22.96
CA THR A 150 -12.69 -21.22 22.21
C THR A 150 -14.08 -21.06 21.66
N ARG A 151 -14.29 -21.46 20.42
CA ARG A 151 -15.59 -21.52 19.73
C ARG A 151 -15.79 -22.91 19.14
N GLU A 152 -17.04 -23.36 19.15
CA GLU A 152 -17.48 -24.60 18.50
C GLU A 152 -18.31 -24.25 17.27
N ILE A 153 -17.91 -24.75 16.12
CA ILE A 153 -18.60 -24.59 14.84
C ILE A 153 -18.96 -26.00 14.35
N GLY A 154 -20.21 -26.39 14.55
CA GLY A 154 -20.60 -27.79 14.44
C GLY A 154 -19.76 -28.66 15.39
N PRO A 155 -19.15 -29.74 14.94
CA PRO A 155 -18.28 -30.57 15.78
C PRO A 155 -16.83 -30.05 15.90
N VAL A 156 -16.48 -28.96 15.21
CA VAL A 156 -15.12 -28.44 15.20
C VAL A 156 -14.90 -27.42 16.31
N LYS A 157 -13.90 -27.66 17.16
CA LYS A 157 -13.49 -26.75 18.23
C LYS A 157 -12.30 -25.89 17.78
N ILE A 158 -12.50 -24.58 17.73
CA ILE A 158 -11.53 -23.58 17.26
C ILE A 158 -11.01 -22.77 18.45
N GLY A 159 -9.71 -22.63 18.56
CA GLY A 159 -9.05 -21.74 19.53
C GLY A 159 -8.62 -20.44 18.84
N LEU A 160 -9.01 -19.30 19.42
CA LEU A 160 -8.63 -17.97 18.97
C LEU A 160 -7.66 -17.35 19.96
N ILE A 161 -6.56 -16.77 19.47
CA ILE A 161 -5.57 -16.05 20.27
C ILE A 161 -5.29 -14.71 19.60
N GLY A 162 -5.40 -13.59 20.34
CA GLY A 162 -5.01 -12.26 19.84
C GLY A 162 -3.57 -11.94 20.25
N LEU A 163 -2.83 -11.24 19.41
CA LEU A 163 -1.49 -10.72 19.71
C LEU A 163 -1.44 -9.23 19.40
N THR A 164 -1.16 -8.42 20.41
CA THR A 164 -1.05 -6.96 20.29
C THR A 164 0.39 -6.57 19.99
N GLY A 165 0.59 -5.81 18.89
CA GLY A 165 1.88 -5.27 18.50
C GLY A 165 2.32 -4.06 19.33
N ASP A 166 3.54 -3.60 19.11
CA ASP A 166 4.13 -2.47 19.81
C ASP A 166 3.41 -1.15 19.49
N LEU A 167 3.30 -0.29 20.50
CA LEU A 167 2.69 1.02 20.40
C LEU A 167 3.71 2.03 19.86
N ILE A 168 3.43 2.63 18.71
CA ILE A 168 4.29 3.67 18.13
C ILE A 168 4.17 4.95 18.96
N GLY A 169 5.25 5.35 19.65
CA GLY A 169 5.33 6.60 20.41
C GLY A 169 4.46 6.65 21.67
N LYS A 170 3.86 5.54 22.11
CA LYS A 170 3.01 5.44 23.30
C LYS A 170 3.46 4.28 24.19
N LYS A 171 3.04 4.33 25.46
CA LYS A 171 3.29 3.24 26.42
C LYS A 171 1.95 2.82 27.04
N SER A 172 1.75 1.52 27.18
CA SER A 172 0.69 0.94 28.00
C SER A 172 1.34 0.09 29.09
N PRO A 173 1.06 0.31 30.37
CA PRO A 173 1.60 -0.52 31.46
C PRO A 173 1.06 -1.94 31.41
N ASN A 174 -0.10 -2.14 30.78
CA ASN A 174 -0.77 -3.42 30.66
C ASN A 174 -0.34 -4.23 29.42
N LEU A 175 0.35 -3.62 28.46
CA LEU A 175 0.94 -4.34 27.32
C LEU A 175 2.29 -4.92 27.73
N LYS A 176 2.43 -6.23 27.63
CA LYS A 176 3.65 -6.97 27.98
C LYS A 176 4.31 -7.57 26.74
N PRO A 177 5.62 -7.76 26.76
CA PRO A 177 6.30 -8.56 25.74
C PRO A 177 5.73 -9.98 25.67
N ILE A 178 5.69 -10.55 24.47
CA ILE A 178 5.17 -11.93 24.28
C ILE A 178 6.22 -12.92 24.78
N ASP A 179 5.89 -13.65 25.87
CA ASP A 179 6.64 -14.83 26.27
C ASP A 179 6.25 -16.03 25.39
N LYS A 180 7.12 -16.37 24.43
CA LYS A 180 6.91 -17.44 23.46
C LYS A 180 6.77 -18.82 24.12
N LYS A 181 7.47 -19.08 25.25
CA LYS A 181 7.38 -20.35 25.99
C LYS A 181 6.02 -20.48 26.68
N LEU A 182 5.51 -19.40 27.26
CA LEU A 182 4.18 -19.39 27.87
C LEU A 182 3.08 -19.46 26.81
N LEU A 183 3.24 -18.80 25.67
CA LEU A 183 2.34 -18.92 24.53
C LEU A 183 2.29 -20.36 24.00
N GLN A 184 3.45 -21.02 23.86
CA GLN A 184 3.52 -22.44 23.49
C GLN A 184 2.76 -23.32 24.48
N LYS A 185 2.94 -23.12 25.78
CA LYS A 185 2.19 -23.84 26.82
C LYS A 185 0.69 -23.59 26.70
N LYS A 186 0.26 -22.37 26.37
CA LYS A 186 -1.14 -22.05 26.16
C LYS A 186 -1.74 -22.81 24.97
N ILE A 187 -1.05 -22.83 23.84
CA ILE A 187 -1.44 -23.59 22.64
C ILE A 187 -1.56 -25.08 22.98
N SER A 188 -0.57 -25.65 23.66
CA SER A 188 -0.58 -27.06 24.06
C SER A 188 -1.77 -27.37 25.00
N ARG A 189 -2.12 -26.46 25.91
CA ARG A 189 -3.30 -26.61 26.78
C ARG A 189 -4.63 -26.55 26.01
N LEU A 190 -4.72 -25.69 24.99
CA LEU A 190 -5.89 -25.64 24.11
C LEU A 190 -6.04 -26.97 23.34
N ARG A 191 -4.95 -27.49 22.78
CA ARG A 191 -4.93 -28.80 22.09
C ARG A 191 -5.36 -29.93 23.03
N ALA A 192 -4.84 -29.95 24.26
CA ALA A 192 -5.21 -30.95 25.27
C ALA A 192 -6.71 -30.88 25.67
N LYS A 193 -7.35 -29.73 25.47
CA LYS A 193 -8.81 -29.56 25.66
C LYS A 193 -9.64 -29.87 24.38
N GLY A 194 -9.03 -30.51 23.39
CA GLY A 194 -9.67 -30.94 22.16
C GLY A 194 -9.85 -29.85 21.11
N VAL A 195 -9.12 -28.72 21.22
CA VAL A 195 -9.12 -27.70 20.15
C VAL A 195 -8.42 -28.24 18.92
N GLN A 196 -9.14 -28.27 17.81
CA GLN A 196 -8.70 -28.87 16.55
C GLN A 196 -8.01 -27.86 15.63
N VAL A 197 -8.41 -26.59 15.67
CA VAL A 197 -7.82 -25.52 14.85
C VAL A 197 -7.43 -24.35 15.75
N ILE A 198 -6.17 -23.90 15.67
CA ILE A 198 -5.68 -22.70 16.35
C ILE A 198 -5.53 -21.57 15.34
N ILE A 199 -6.31 -20.52 15.54
CA ILE A 199 -6.27 -19.29 14.76
C ILE A 199 -5.65 -18.19 15.61
N VAL A 200 -4.61 -17.55 15.10
CA VAL A 200 -3.97 -16.38 15.73
C VAL A 200 -4.38 -15.13 14.95
N LEU A 201 -4.87 -14.11 15.66
CA LEU A 201 -5.13 -12.77 15.12
C LEU A 201 -3.99 -11.86 15.60
N SER A 202 -3.05 -11.52 14.74
CA SER A 202 -1.84 -10.82 15.12
C SER A 202 -1.76 -9.41 14.55
N THR A 203 -1.40 -8.44 15.38
CA THR A 203 -1.06 -7.08 14.97
C THR A 203 0.42 -6.76 15.15
N LEU A 204 1.29 -7.77 15.30
CA LEU A 204 2.73 -7.60 15.46
C LEU A 204 3.41 -7.04 14.19
N GLY A 205 2.83 -7.34 13.03
CA GLY A 205 3.43 -7.12 11.72
C GLY A 205 4.12 -8.37 11.18
N GLU A 206 4.13 -8.52 9.86
CA GLU A 206 4.50 -9.78 9.19
C GLU A 206 5.90 -10.28 9.53
N THR A 207 6.88 -9.39 9.66
CA THR A 207 8.25 -9.80 10.01
C THR A 207 8.32 -10.47 11.37
N GLU A 208 7.62 -9.93 12.37
CA GLU A 208 7.57 -10.50 13.72
C GLU A 208 6.69 -11.75 13.76
N ASP A 209 5.63 -11.79 12.96
CA ASP A 209 4.78 -12.97 12.80
C ASP A 209 5.55 -14.17 12.25
N LEU A 210 6.40 -13.96 11.25
CA LEU A 210 7.27 -15.01 10.69
C LEU A 210 8.26 -15.54 11.74
N LYS A 211 8.91 -14.65 12.50
CA LYS A 211 9.79 -15.05 13.62
C LYS A 211 9.04 -15.79 14.73
N LEU A 212 7.76 -15.44 14.94
CA LEU A 212 6.94 -16.09 15.95
C LEU A 212 6.65 -17.55 15.56
N ILE A 213 6.15 -17.79 14.33
CA ILE A 213 5.77 -19.13 13.89
C ILE A 213 6.96 -20.09 13.72
N GLU A 214 8.19 -19.58 13.56
CA GLU A 214 9.41 -20.39 13.64
C GLU A 214 9.65 -20.95 15.05
N GLN A 215 9.23 -20.25 16.11
CA GLN A 215 9.54 -20.56 17.49
C GLN A 215 8.35 -21.12 18.29
N VAL A 216 7.13 -20.95 17.79
CA VAL A 216 5.89 -21.39 18.44
C VAL A 216 5.14 -22.33 17.51
N GLN A 217 4.99 -23.58 17.94
CA GLN A 217 4.37 -24.64 17.16
C GLN A 217 2.88 -24.79 17.44
N GLY A 218 2.13 -25.37 16.48
CA GLY A 218 0.73 -25.72 16.66
C GLY A 218 -0.25 -24.58 16.31
N ILE A 219 0.21 -23.51 15.68
CA ILE A 219 -0.62 -22.51 15.02
C ILE A 219 -0.98 -23.05 13.63
N ASP A 220 -2.25 -23.04 13.26
CA ASP A 220 -2.72 -23.50 11.94
C ASP A 220 -2.94 -22.34 10.99
N VAL A 221 -3.57 -21.25 11.47
CA VAL A 221 -3.86 -20.04 10.71
C VAL A 221 -3.40 -18.82 11.48
N LEU A 222 -2.70 -17.92 10.81
CA LEU A 222 -2.31 -16.63 11.36
C LEU A 222 -2.83 -15.52 10.47
N PHE A 223 -3.71 -14.66 11.02
CA PHE A 223 -4.14 -13.44 10.38
C PHE A 223 -3.18 -12.31 10.71
N VAL A 224 -2.60 -11.71 9.68
CA VAL A 224 -1.65 -10.59 9.79
C VAL A 224 -2.44 -9.27 9.76
N GLY A 225 -2.92 -8.82 10.92
CA GLY A 225 -3.67 -7.58 11.11
C GLY A 225 -2.79 -6.35 11.38
N GLY A 226 -1.47 -6.52 11.41
CA GLY A 226 -0.50 -5.44 11.52
C GLY A 226 -0.15 -4.79 10.18
N ILE A 227 0.75 -3.79 10.21
CA ILE A 227 1.21 -3.10 8.99
C ILE A 227 1.89 -4.12 8.06
N PRO A 228 1.46 -4.20 6.80
CA PRO A 228 1.99 -5.17 5.85
C PRO A 228 3.43 -4.85 5.43
N ALA A 229 4.24 -5.87 5.17
CA ALA A 229 5.53 -5.69 4.50
C ALA A 229 5.31 -5.28 3.02
N LYS A 230 6.29 -4.58 2.45
CA LYS A 230 6.18 -3.85 1.17
C LYS A 230 5.77 -4.70 -0.04
N GLU A 231 5.98 -6.01 -0.04
CA GLU A 231 5.74 -6.90 -1.20
C GLU A 231 4.99 -8.19 -0.86
N SER A 232 4.16 -8.16 0.15
CA SER A 232 3.56 -9.37 0.69
C SER A 232 2.29 -9.81 -0.06
N LYS A 233 2.15 -11.14 -0.21
CA LYS A 233 0.96 -11.78 -0.76
C LYS A 233 -0.23 -11.64 0.21
N LEU A 234 -1.46 -11.65 -0.31
CA LEU A 234 -2.67 -11.62 0.51
C LEU A 234 -2.82 -12.87 1.40
N PHE A 235 -2.35 -14.01 0.90
CA PHE A 235 -2.25 -15.24 1.69
C PHE A 235 -1.18 -16.17 1.12
N TYR A 236 -0.55 -16.95 2.00
CA TYR A 236 0.45 -17.94 1.63
C TYR A 236 0.73 -18.88 2.83
N LYS A 237 1.38 -20.01 2.56
CA LYS A 237 1.88 -20.90 3.63
C LYS A 237 3.34 -20.60 3.96
N SER A 238 3.64 -20.57 5.27
CA SER A 238 4.99 -20.61 5.79
C SER A 238 5.10 -21.84 6.71
N GLY A 239 5.78 -22.86 6.24
CA GLY A 239 5.74 -24.19 6.88
C GLY A 239 4.30 -24.73 6.95
N PRO A 240 3.83 -25.18 8.13
CA PRO A 240 2.46 -25.68 8.30
C PRO A 240 1.42 -24.55 8.44
N VAL A 241 1.84 -23.32 8.70
CA VAL A 241 0.95 -22.18 9.05
C VAL A 241 0.45 -21.48 7.80
N LEU A 242 -0.86 -21.26 7.71
CA LEU A 242 -1.49 -20.44 6.69
C LEU A 242 -1.54 -18.99 7.17
N LEU A 243 -0.79 -18.08 6.52
CA LEU A 243 -0.83 -16.64 6.77
C LEU A 243 -1.86 -16.00 5.84
N ILE A 244 -2.69 -15.11 6.40
CA ILE A 244 -3.77 -14.43 5.68
C ILE A 244 -3.80 -12.96 6.12
N ARG A 245 -4.08 -12.04 5.17
CA ARG A 245 -4.18 -10.61 5.45
C ARG A 245 -5.59 -10.09 5.22
N PRO A 246 -6.10 -9.26 6.12
CA PRO A 246 -7.28 -8.46 5.85
C PRO A 246 -6.96 -7.36 4.82
N ILE A 247 -7.99 -6.88 4.13
CA ILE A 247 -7.87 -5.73 3.23
C ILE A 247 -8.11 -4.44 4.02
N TRP A 248 -7.19 -3.52 3.84
CA TRP A 248 -7.16 -2.22 4.48
C TRP A 248 -8.46 -1.40 4.26
N GLN A 249 -8.85 -0.60 5.26
CA GLN A 249 -10.06 0.24 5.30
C GLN A 249 -11.38 -0.52 5.08
N GLY A 250 -11.38 -1.84 5.22
CA GLY A 250 -12.60 -2.62 5.03
C GLY A 250 -13.23 -2.49 3.64
N ARG A 251 -12.43 -2.19 2.60
CA ARG A 251 -12.89 -2.10 1.20
C ARG A 251 -13.36 -3.45 0.66
N GLN A 252 -12.80 -4.51 1.19
CA GLN A 252 -13.21 -5.88 0.91
C GLN A 252 -13.32 -6.65 2.22
N MET A 253 -14.15 -7.66 2.21
CA MET A 253 -14.28 -8.61 3.32
C MET A 253 -13.64 -9.93 2.92
N GLY A 254 -12.75 -10.44 3.77
CA GLY A 254 -12.12 -11.73 3.56
C GLY A 254 -13.01 -12.87 4.03
N LYS A 255 -12.96 -13.98 3.29
CA LYS A 255 -13.63 -15.24 3.63
C LYS A 255 -12.63 -16.38 3.52
N LEU A 256 -12.39 -17.05 4.65
CA LEU A 256 -11.63 -18.30 4.73
C LEU A 256 -12.62 -19.45 4.89
N THR A 257 -12.52 -20.44 4.02
CA THR A 257 -13.22 -21.72 4.17
C THR A 257 -12.18 -22.79 4.48
N LEU A 258 -12.38 -23.54 5.55
CA LEU A 258 -11.53 -24.66 5.98
C LEU A 258 -12.30 -25.97 5.86
N ASP A 259 -11.69 -26.96 5.24
CA ASP A 259 -12.18 -28.32 5.24
C ASP A 259 -11.47 -29.10 6.34
N ILE A 260 -12.20 -29.44 7.39
CA ILE A 260 -11.64 -30.13 8.56
C ILE A 260 -11.98 -31.63 8.47
N SER A 261 -10.95 -32.44 8.46
CA SER A 261 -11.08 -33.92 8.47
C SER A 261 -11.56 -34.42 9.83
N LYS A 262 -12.06 -35.66 9.89
CA LYS A 262 -12.55 -36.28 11.14
C LYS A 262 -11.53 -36.33 12.27
N ASN A 263 -10.24 -36.38 11.93
CA ASN A 263 -9.15 -36.32 12.93
C ASN A 263 -8.78 -34.90 13.36
N GLY A 264 -9.55 -33.88 12.89
CA GLY A 264 -9.35 -32.48 13.26
C GLY A 264 -8.27 -31.72 12.49
N ALA A 265 -7.66 -32.33 11.47
CA ALA A 265 -6.66 -31.69 10.65
C ALA A 265 -7.31 -30.86 9.51
N ILE A 266 -6.68 -29.76 9.10
CA ILE A 266 -7.07 -29.01 7.91
C ILE A 266 -6.69 -29.82 6.68
N ALA A 267 -7.70 -30.38 5.99
CA ALA A 267 -7.54 -31.14 4.77
C ALA A 267 -7.48 -30.25 3.52
N GLY A 268 -8.17 -29.10 3.57
CA GLY A 268 -8.21 -28.13 2.48
C GLY A 268 -8.54 -26.73 3.00
N TYR A 269 -8.26 -25.72 2.19
CA TYR A 269 -8.68 -24.35 2.48
C TYR A 269 -8.91 -23.55 1.19
N LYS A 270 -9.79 -22.53 1.30
CA LYS A 270 -10.01 -21.54 0.27
C LYS A 270 -10.06 -20.15 0.89
N VAL A 271 -9.37 -19.19 0.28
CA VAL A 271 -9.39 -17.78 0.70
C VAL A 271 -9.95 -16.94 -0.44
N ASP A 272 -11.03 -16.24 -0.18
CA ASP A 272 -11.70 -15.34 -1.11
C ASP A 272 -11.79 -13.93 -0.50
N TYR A 273 -11.86 -12.91 -1.36
CA TYR A 273 -12.06 -11.52 -0.94
C TYR A 273 -13.25 -10.93 -1.70
N GLN A 274 -14.32 -10.62 -0.97
CA GLN A 274 -15.52 -9.99 -1.50
C GLN A 274 -15.38 -8.48 -1.48
N ARG A 275 -15.40 -7.84 -2.64
CA ARG A 275 -15.47 -6.38 -2.74
C ARG A 275 -16.83 -5.88 -2.23
N LEU A 276 -16.80 -4.87 -1.36
CA LEU A 276 -18.01 -4.19 -0.87
C LEU A 276 -18.33 -3.03 -1.81
N SER A 277 -18.73 -3.36 -3.04
CA SER A 277 -19.04 -2.40 -4.10
C SER A 277 -20.47 -1.83 -3.96
N ASP A 278 -20.81 -0.90 -4.82
CA ASP A 278 -22.15 -0.30 -4.95
C ASP A 278 -23.25 -1.29 -5.35
N LYS A 279 -22.89 -2.50 -5.80
CA LYS A 279 -23.83 -3.60 -6.04
C LYS A 279 -24.39 -4.22 -4.76
N ILE A 280 -23.78 -3.95 -3.61
CA ILE A 280 -24.25 -4.40 -2.30
C ILE A 280 -25.04 -3.24 -1.68
N ALA A 281 -26.32 -3.46 -1.43
CA ALA A 281 -27.18 -2.47 -0.81
C ALA A 281 -26.73 -2.13 0.62
N ASP A 282 -26.92 -0.90 1.05
CA ASP A 282 -26.64 -0.48 2.41
C ASP A 282 -27.63 -1.07 3.41
N ASP A 283 -27.16 -1.57 4.56
CA ASP A 283 -28.02 -2.06 5.64
C ASP A 283 -28.66 -0.90 6.39
N LYS A 284 -30.00 -0.90 6.46
CA LYS A 284 -30.78 0.18 7.06
C LYS A 284 -30.53 0.37 8.55
N ASN A 285 -30.25 -0.72 9.29
CA ASN A 285 -29.98 -0.63 10.72
C ASN A 285 -28.63 0.05 10.98
N ILE A 286 -27.65 -0.21 10.12
CA ILE A 286 -26.36 0.49 10.20
C ILE A 286 -26.51 1.95 9.77
N LEU A 287 -27.24 2.22 8.67
CA LEU A 287 -27.48 3.60 8.25
C LEU A 287 -28.15 4.46 9.34
N SER A 288 -29.05 3.87 10.14
CA SER A 288 -29.73 4.62 11.22
C SER A 288 -28.82 5.03 12.38
N ILE A 289 -27.63 4.43 12.52
CA ILE A 289 -26.65 4.80 13.54
C ILE A 289 -25.50 5.67 13.00
N LEU A 290 -25.44 5.84 11.67
CA LEU A 290 -24.43 6.69 11.05
C LEU A 290 -24.94 8.13 10.98
N PRO A 291 -24.13 9.15 11.36
CA PRO A 291 -24.44 10.54 11.01
C PRO A 291 -24.37 10.72 9.49
N ALA A 292 -24.95 11.79 8.98
CA ALA A 292 -24.89 12.05 7.54
C ALA A 292 -23.45 12.24 7.04
N CYS A 293 -22.59 12.83 7.85
CA CYS A 293 -21.17 13.04 7.51
C CYS A 293 -20.27 13.25 8.74
N PHE A 294 -18.98 12.99 8.57
CA PHE A 294 -17.89 13.34 9.48
C PHE A 294 -16.95 14.40 8.89
N SER A 295 -16.97 14.57 7.58
CA SER A 295 -16.16 15.55 6.87
C SER A 295 -16.80 15.89 5.53
N ASP A 296 -16.33 16.95 4.89
CA ASP A 296 -16.74 17.36 3.55
C ASP A 296 -16.58 16.22 2.53
N THR A 297 -15.64 15.29 2.76
CA THR A 297 -15.40 14.15 1.88
C THR A 297 -16.55 13.13 1.86
N ASN A 298 -17.42 13.13 2.87
CA ASN A 298 -18.62 12.30 2.90
C ASN A 298 -19.75 12.92 2.09
N CYS A 299 -19.75 14.26 1.90
CA CYS A 299 -20.79 14.99 1.19
C CYS A 299 -20.53 15.05 -0.31
N ARG A 300 -21.15 14.12 -1.06
CA ARG A 300 -20.94 13.97 -2.50
C ARG A 300 -22.22 14.11 -3.30
N LYS A 301 -22.15 14.98 -4.28
CA LYS A 301 -23.16 15.16 -5.30
C LYS A 301 -22.46 15.58 -6.59
N GLU A 302 -22.70 14.87 -7.68
CA GLU A 302 -22.08 15.17 -8.97
C GLU A 302 -22.36 16.62 -9.38
N GLY A 303 -21.30 17.33 -9.77
CA GLY A 303 -21.38 18.74 -10.17
C GLY A 303 -21.54 19.75 -9.03
N PHE A 304 -21.40 19.32 -7.76
CA PHE A 304 -21.49 20.18 -6.58
C PHE A 304 -20.27 20.01 -5.65
N VAL A 305 -20.02 21.03 -4.86
CA VAL A 305 -19.12 20.95 -3.70
C VAL A 305 -19.98 20.74 -2.46
N GLY A 306 -19.72 19.66 -1.72
CA GLY A 306 -20.38 19.35 -0.47
C GLY A 306 -19.58 19.84 0.74
N THR A 307 -20.28 20.38 1.73
CA THR A 307 -19.72 20.75 3.04
C THR A 307 -20.51 20.02 4.11
N CYS A 308 -19.81 19.37 5.04
CA CYS A 308 -20.41 18.72 6.19
C CYS A 308 -20.70 19.76 7.28
N ILE A 309 -21.96 19.93 7.62
CA ILE A 309 -22.42 20.78 8.72
C ILE A 309 -22.62 19.89 9.94
N ASN A 310 -22.22 20.37 11.11
CA ASN A 310 -22.27 19.64 12.38
C ASN A 310 -21.68 18.22 12.29
N PRO A 311 -20.38 18.05 11.90
CA PRO A 311 -19.78 16.74 11.70
C PRO A 311 -20.02 15.79 12.89
N ALA A 312 -20.39 14.56 12.60
CA ALA A 312 -20.64 13.49 13.57
C ALA A 312 -21.84 13.67 14.52
N ALA A 313 -22.53 14.79 14.49
CA ALA A 313 -23.72 15.03 15.30
C ALA A 313 -24.97 14.32 14.73
N ALA A 314 -26.01 14.20 15.55
CA ALA A 314 -27.28 13.61 15.11
C ALA A 314 -27.98 14.43 14.01
N ASP A 315 -27.74 15.74 14.00
CA ASP A 315 -28.22 16.72 13.01
C ASP A 315 -27.16 17.04 11.94
N ALA A 316 -26.14 16.19 11.78
CA ALA A 316 -25.18 16.33 10.70
C ALA A 316 -25.89 16.33 9.35
N ASP A 317 -25.51 17.26 8.47
CA ASP A 317 -26.09 17.39 7.14
C ASP A 317 -25.04 17.78 6.09
N CYS A 318 -25.33 17.44 4.84
CA CYS A 318 -24.49 17.78 3.71
C CYS A 318 -25.10 18.96 2.92
N GLN A 319 -24.48 20.11 3.01
CA GLN A 319 -24.84 21.26 2.18
C GLN A 319 -24.06 21.25 0.86
N PHE A 320 -24.78 21.55 -0.25
CA PHE A 320 -24.22 21.47 -1.60
C PHE A 320 -24.32 22.84 -2.30
N VAL A 321 -23.18 23.30 -2.83
CA VAL A 321 -23.09 24.52 -3.63
C VAL A 321 -22.52 24.23 -5.00
N LYS A 322 -22.91 24.97 -6.03
CA LYS A 322 -22.28 24.87 -7.35
C LYS A 322 -20.83 25.39 -7.24
N PRO A 323 -19.82 24.64 -7.77
CA PRO A 323 -18.45 25.11 -7.76
C PRO A 323 -18.26 26.33 -8.65
N ASN A 324 -17.39 27.24 -8.25
CA ASN A 324 -16.96 28.32 -9.13
C ASN A 324 -16.16 27.76 -10.30
N LYS A 325 -16.29 28.37 -11.47
CA LYS A 325 -15.48 28.00 -12.64
C LYS A 325 -14.05 28.45 -12.41
N VAL A 326 -13.12 27.52 -12.56
CA VAL A 326 -11.67 27.76 -12.49
C VAL A 326 -11.04 27.33 -13.80
N GLY A 327 -10.34 28.25 -14.47
CA GLY A 327 -9.61 27.95 -15.70
C GLY A 327 -8.27 27.27 -15.42
N LEU A 328 -7.98 26.19 -16.14
CA LEU A 328 -6.65 25.58 -16.19
C LEU A 328 -6.16 25.61 -17.63
N LEU A 329 -5.05 26.28 -17.87
CA LEU A 329 -4.33 26.21 -19.14
C LEU A 329 -3.16 25.25 -18.98
N VAL A 330 -3.12 24.22 -19.83
CA VAL A 330 -2.03 23.27 -19.90
C VAL A 330 -1.20 23.56 -21.16
N ILE A 331 0.08 23.85 -20.97
CA ILE A 331 1.03 23.98 -22.07
C ILE A 331 1.75 22.65 -22.24
N ASN A 332 1.62 22.05 -23.40
CA ASN A 332 2.21 20.77 -23.77
C ASN A 332 3.16 20.93 -24.96
N SER A 333 3.76 19.85 -25.45
CA SER A 333 4.51 19.82 -26.70
C SER A 333 4.18 18.58 -27.50
N LYS A 334 3.98 18.76 -28.81
CA LYS A 334 3.83 17.64 -29.76
C LYS A 334 5.13 16.83 -29.93
N GLU A 335 6.27 17.43 -29.61
CA GLU A 335 7.57 16.75 -29.65
C GLU A 335 7.85 15.88 -28.41
N CYS A 336 7.11 16.07 -27.33
CA CYS A 336 7.30 15.30 -26.10
C CYS A 336 6.77 13.88 -26.25
N ARG A 337 7.63 12.90 -26.05
CA ARG A 337 7.29 11.47 -26.20
C ARG A 337 6.53 10.90 -25.01
N THR A 338 6.70 11.49 -23.83
CA THR A 338 6.23 10.96 -22.55
C THR A 338 5.31 11.90 -21.79
N CYS A 339 5.00 13.10 -22.34
CA CYS A 339 4.14 14.05 -21.67
C CYS A 339 2.73 13.48 -21.47
N ASN A 340 2.33 13.38 -20.21
CA ASN A 340 0.99 13.00 -19.81
C ASN A 340 0.50 13.98 -18.74
N SER A 341 -0.36 14.89 -19.12
CA SER A 341 -0.94 15.89 -18.19
C SER A 341 -2.14 15.37 -17.39
N GLN A 342 -2.71 14.21 -17.74
CA GLN A 342 -3.94 13.71 -17.15
C GLN A 342 -3.86 13.46 -15.62
N PRO A 343 -2.78 12.90 -15.07
CA PRO A 343 -2.66 12.73 -13.62
C PRO A 343 -2.76 14.06 -12.86
N MET A 344 -2.07 15.11 -13.33
CA MET A 344 -2.11 16.44 -12.72
C MET A 344 -3.48 17.10 -12.89
N VAL A 345 -4.10 16.96 -14.05
CA VAL A 345 -5.47 17.46 -14.31
C VAL A 345 -6.45 16.80 -13.35
N ASN A 346 -6.36 15.48 -13.15
CA ASN A 346 -7.22 14.76 -12.21
C ASN A 346 -6.99 15.20 -10.76
N PHE A 347 -5.74 15.40 -10.37
CA PHE A 347 -5.37 15.93 -9.06
C PHE A 347 -5.97 17.33 -8.83
N LEU A 348 -5.92 18.21 -9.84
CA LEU A 348 -6.48 19.56 -9.75
C LEU A 348 -8.01 19.55 -9.75
N ARG A 349 -8.67 18.64 -10.50
CA ARG A 349 -10.14 18.49 -10.47
C ARG A 349 -10.68 18.13 -9.10
N GLN A 350 -9.92 17.34 -8.32
CA GLN A 350 -10.32 17.02 -6.94
C GLN A 350 -10.29 18.25 -6.02
N ARG A 351 -9.47 19.25 -6.32
CA ARG A 351 -9.31 20.47 -5.52
C ARG A 351 -10.14 21.62 -6.02
N PHE A 352 -10.43 21.62 -7.30
CA PHE A 352 -11.22 22.62 -8.01
C PHE A 352 -12.32 21.89 -8.79
N PRO A 353 -13.45 21.55 -8.15
CA PRO A 353 -14.51 20.77 -8.81
C PRO A 353 -15.11 21.46 -10.05
N GLY A 354 -15.02 22.80 -10.14
CA GLY A 354 -15.41 23.59 -11.31
C GLY A 354 -14.29 23.78 -12.36
N LEU A 355 -13.22 22.95 -12.33
CA LEU A 355 -12.07 23.11 -13.22
C LEU A 355 -12.44 22.90 -14.70
N THR A 356 -12.19 23.92 -15.52
CA THR A 356 -12.26 23.85 -16.98
C THR A 356 -10.85 23.82 -17.55
N VAL A 357 -10.56 22.86 -18.44
CA VAL A 357 -9.20 22.64 -18.94
C VAL A 357 -9.12 23.02 -20.41
N ARG A 358 -8.15 23.88 -20.74
CA ARG A 358 -7.74 24.18 -22.11
C ARG A 358 -6.27 23.78 -22.29
N SER A 359 -5.95 23.08 -23.37
CA SER A 359 -4.58 22.67 -23.69
C SER A 359 -4.10 23.38 -24.95
N ILE A 360 -2.86 23.87 -24.92
CA ILE A 360 -2.14 24.46 -26.06
C ILE A 360 -0.78 23.78 -26.21
N ASN A 361 -0.18 23.87 -27.39
CA ASN A 361 1.12 23.24 -27.65
C ASN A 361 2.19 24.31 -27.89
N TYR A 362 3.34 24.08 -27.30
CA TYR A 362 4.55 24.82 -27.62
C TYR A 362 5.14 24.27 -28.94
N PRO A 363 5.60 25.15 -29.91
CA PRO A 363 5.84 26.59 -29.74
C PRO A 363 4.76 27.52 -30.39
N ASP A 364 3.48 27.23 -30.23
CA ASP A 364 2.42 28.15 -30.68
C ASP A 364 2.63 29.55 -30.08
N GLN A 365 2.14 30.61 -30.75
CA GLN A 365 2.38 32.01 -30.38
C GLN A 365 2.00 32.31 -28.91
N GLU A 366 0.82 31.83 -28.47
CA GLU A 366 0.35 32.01 -27.10
C GLU A 366 1.25 31.30 -26.10
N SER A 367 1.57 30.03 -26.36
CA SER A 367 2.41 29.22 -25.48
C SER A 367 3.84 29.78 -25.39
N ALA A 368 4.42 30.25 -26.48
CA ALA A 368 5.74 30.84 -26.50
C ALA A 368 5.83 32.11 -25.66
N LYS A 369 4.78 32.96 -25.70
CA LYS A 369 4.66 34.14 -24.86
C LYS A 369 4.63 33.75 -23.37
N LEU A 370 3.79 32.82 -22.99
CA LEU A 370 3.64 32.36 -21.59
C LEU A 370 4.89 31.67 -21.07
N VAL A 371 5.55 30.82 -21.90
CA VAL A 371 6.81 30.19 -21.55
C VAL A 371 7.88 31.22 -21.21
N LYS A 372 7.95 32.32 -21.98
CA LYS A 372 8.89 33.43 -21.71
C LYS A 372 8.49 34.22 -20.47
N GLU A 373 7.21 34.59 -20.33
CA GLU A 373 6.68 35.40 -19.22
C GLU A 373 6.91 34.72 -17.87
N PHE A 374 6.61 33.43 -17.77
CA PHE A 374 6.75 32.65 -16.53
C PHE A 374 8.11 31.98 -16.39
N SER A 375 9.03 32.16 -17.36
CA SER A 375 10.34 31.47 -17.39
C SER A 375 10.19 29.97 -17.21
N ILE A 376 9.26 29.34 -17.94
CA ILE A 376 8.93 27.92 -17.80
C ILE A 376 10.11 27.07 -18.29
N PRO A 377 10.76 26.28 -17.41
CA PRO A 377 11.97 25.53 -17.79
C PRO A 377 11.67 24.25 -18.57
N GLY A 378 10.44 23.72 -18.47
CA GLY A 378 10.04 22.47 -19.10
C GLY A 378 8.54 22.24 -19.10
N LEU A 379 8.12 21.24 -19.86
CA LEU A 379 6.72 20.89 -20.12
C LEU A 379 6.40 19.47 -19.61
N PRO A 380 5.11 19.15 -19.33
CA PRO A 380 3.95 20.04 -19.38
C PRO A 380 4.00 21.12 -18.30
N ALA A 381 3.41 22.29 -18.58
CA ALA A 381 3.23 23.36 -17.60
C ALA A 381 1.75 23.62 -17.37
N TYR A 382 1.41 24.03 -16.14
CA TYR A 382 0.03 24.17 -15.67
C TYR A 382 -0.19 25.57 -15.09
N LEU A 383 -1.09 26.34 -15.71
CA LEU A 383 -1.43 27.69 -15.30
C LEU A 383 -2.88 27.74 -14.86
N LEU A 384 -3.11 27.99 -13.57
CA LEU A 384 -4.44 28.22 -12.99
C LEU A 384 -4.84 29.68 -13.18
N GLY A 385 -6.09 29.92 -13.55
CA GLY A 385 -6.67 31.25 -13.57
C GLY A 385 -6.75 31.86 -12.16
N LYS A 386 -6.80 33.18 -12.07
CA LYS A 386 -6.84 33.91 -10.79
C LYS A 386 -8.10 33.64 -9.97
N GLU A 387 -9.19 33.25 -10.60
CA GLU A 387 -10.43 32.84 -9.95
C GLU A 387 -10.23 31.66 -8.97
N ALA A 388 -9.15 30.90 -9.12
CA ALA A 388 -8.77 29.83 -8.18
C ALA A 388 -8.56 30.33 -6.74
N GLU A 389 -8.20 31.60 -6.54
CA GLU A 389 -7.99 32.20 -5.21
C GLU A 389 -9.23 32.09 -4.30
N ASN A 390 -10.43 32.08 -4.90
CA ASN A 390 -11.70 32.02 -4.19
C ASN A 390 -12.08 30.59 -3.77
N GLU A 391 -11.29 29.60 -4.14
CA GLU A 391 -11.55 28.19 -3.84
C GLU A 391 -10.73 27.71 -2.62
N LYS A 392 -11.33 26.89 -1.78
CA LYS A 392 -10.63 26.26 -0.63
C LYS A 392 -9.35 25.53 -1.04
N GLY A 393 -9.34 24.91 -2.23
CA GLY A 393 -8.21 24.17 -2.78
C GLY A 393 -6.97 25.02 -3.04
N PHE A 394 -7.13 26.33 -3.23
CA PHE A 394 -6.02 27.25 -3.50
C PHE A 394 -5.03 27.37 -2.34
N GLN A 395 -5.53 27.45 -1.11
CA GLN A 395 -4.67 27.61 0.06
C GLN A 395 -3.67 26.45 0.22
N ASN A 396 -4.09 25.24 -0.11
CA ASN A 396 -3.26 24.05 -0.05
C ASN A 396 -2.16 24.02 -1.13
N LEU A 397 -2.33 24.79 -2.20
CA LEU A 397 -1.39 24.87 -3.32
C LEU A 397 -0.54 26.13 -3.30
N LYS A 398 -0.84 27.13 -2.46
CA LYS A 398 -0.24 28.46 -2.46
C LYS A 398 1.29 28.46 -2.52
N ASN A 399 1.92 27.59 -1.74
CA ASN A 399 3.39 27.46 -1.71
C ASN A 399 3.98 26.85 -3.01
N SER A 400 3.16 26.12 -3.76
CA SER A 400 3.53 25.50 -5.05
C SER A 400 3.18 26.36 -6.26
N LEU A 401 2.67 27.57 -6.03
CA LEU A 401 2.25 28.50 -7.08
C LEU A 401 3.23 29.68 -7.23
N GLN A 402 3.34 30.17 -8.46
CA GLN A 402 4.03 31.40 -8.84
C GLN A 402 3.06 32.27 -9.63
N GLY A 403 2.68 33.42 -9.10
CA GLY A 403 1.75 34.34 -9.76
C GLY A 403 2.45 35.26 -10.75
N SER A 404 1.87 35.47 -11.92
CA SER A 404 2.19 36.52 -12.88
C SER A 404 0.98 36.77 -13.81
N GLY A 405 0.76 38.01 -14.21
CA GLY A 405 -0.33 38.37 -15.12
C GLY A 405 -1.71 37.88 -14.63
N GLY A 406 -2.42 37.14 -15.48
CA GLY A 406 -3.75 36.57 -15.19
C GLY A 406 -3.75 35.15 -14.63
N PHE A 407 -2.57 34.56 -14.35
CA PHE A 407 -2.43 33.16 -14.01
C PHE A 407 -1.53 32.92 -12.79
N TYR A 408 -1.66 31.70 -12.24
CA TYR A 408 -0.75 31.07 -11.30
C TYR A 408 -0.11 29.85 -11.94
N LEU A 409 1.20 29.91 -12.19
CA LEU A 409 1.97 28.74 -12.63
C LEU A 409 2.18 27.78 -11.46
N LEU A 410 1.82 26.51 -11.63
CA LEU A 410 2.29 25.45 -10.73
C LEU A 410 3.79 25.24 -10.96
N LYS A 411 4.58 25.38 -9.88
CA LYS A 411 6.04 25.24 -9.94
C LYS A 411 6.44 23.85 -10.43
N PRO A 412 7.47 23.73 -11.27
CA PRO A 412 7.95 22.44 -11.78
C PRO A 412 8.29 21.40 -10.70
N LEU A 413 8.72 21.85 -9.52
CA LEU A 413 8.99 20.98 -8.39
C LEU A 413 7.73 20.20 -7.93
N ALA A 414 6.55 20.77 -8.11
CA ALA A 414 5.26 20.15 -7.74
C ALA A 414 4.65 19.30 -8.88
N THR A 415 4.98 19.61 -10.13
CA THR A 415 4.34 18.98 -11.31
C THR A 415 5.24 17.99 -12.04
N GLY A 416 6.55 18.09 -11.85
CA GLY A 416 7.56 17.43 -12.67
C GLY A 416 7.72 18.07 -14.04
N ILE A 417 8.76 17.68 -14.72
CA ILE A 417 9.05 18.03 -16.11
C ILE A 417 9.21 16.74 -16.90
N SER A 418 8.61 16.67 -18.08
CA SER A 418 8.80 15.53 -19.00
C SER A 418 9.53 15.92 -20.27
N TYR A 419 9.65 17.22 -20.57
CA TYR A 419 10.28 17.72 -21.78
C TYR A 419 10.92 19.10 -21.58
N PHE A 420 12.18 19.25 -21.94
CA PHE A 420 12.93 20.50 -21.86
C PHE A 420 12.97 21.20 -23.21
N GLN A 421 12.05 22.11 -23.48
CA GLN A 421 11.93 22.82 -24.76
C GLN A 421 13.12 23.74 -25.07
N GLY A 422 13.83 24.24 -24.05
CA GLY A 422 14.98 25.13 -24.18
C GLY A 422 16.33 24.43 -24.43
N ARG A 423 16.40 23.09 -24.28
CA ARG A 423 17.66 22.35 -24.46
C ARG A 423 17.89 21.99 -25.91
N LYS A 424 19.16 22.03 -26.35
CA LYS A 424 19.56 21.59 -27.70
C LYS A 424 19.29 20.10 -27.87
N LYS A 425 18.54 19.74 -28.90
CA LYS A 425 18.33 18.33 -29.25
C LYS A 425 19.65 17.70 -29.68
N ILE A 426 19.98 16.54 -29.10
CA ILE A 426 21.16 15.74 -29.49
C ILE A 426 20.62 14.36 -29.89
N PRO A 427 20.50 14.08 -31.21
CA PRO A 427 19.96 12.81 -31.70
C PRO A 427 20.68 11.62 -31.09
N GLU A 428 19.92 10.55 -30.77
CA GLU A 428 20.39 9.28 -30.23
C GLU A 428 21.07 9.35 -28.85
N LYS A 429 21.26 10.56 -28.29
CA LYS A 429 21.82 10.69 -26.94
C LYS A 429 20.84 10.13 -25.90
N MET A 430 21.36 9.23 -25.09
CA MET A 430 20.66 8.69 -23.90
C MET A 430 21.51 8.94 -22.66
N ASP A 431 20.93 9.63 -21.68
CA ASP A 431 21.46 9.71 -20.34
C ASP A 431 20.57 8.87 -19.42
N LEU A 432 21.17 8.13 -18.49
CA LEU A 432 20.52 7.25 -17.55
C LEU A 432 20.95 7.61 -16.13
N PHE A 433 19.99 8.01 -15.32
CA PHE A 433 20.21 8.34 -13.91
C PHE A 433 19.82 7.13 -13.06
N LEU A 434 20.75 6.65 -12.26
CA LEU A 434 20.59 5.42 -11.48
C LEU A 434 21.14 5.54 -10.07
N SER A 435 20.61 4.73 -9.17
CA SER A 435 21.13 4.48 -7.83
C SER A 435 21.59 3.03 -7.77
N LEU A 436 22.78 2.78 -7.25
CA LEU A 436 23.33 1.41 -7.14
C LEU A 436 22.55 0.56 -6.13
N SER A 437 21.92 1.19 -5.16
CA SER A 437 21.08 0.51 -4.16
C SER A 437 19.67 0.17 -4.65
N ASP A 438 19.26 0.67 -5.81
CA ASP A 438 17.97 0.35 -6.42
C ASP A 438 17.99 -1.06 -7.00
N ALA A 439 17.15 -1.95 -6.48
CA ALA A 439 17.06 -3.35 -6.94
C ALA A 439 16.79 -3.51 -8.45
N ARG A 440 16.34 -2.44 -9.12
CA ARG A 440 16.07 -2.43 -10.57
C ARG A 440 17.33 -2.15 -11.40
N THR A 441 18.41 -1.65 -10.77
CA THR A 441 19.60 -1.16 -11.48
C THR A 441 20.32 -2.27 -12.25
N GLU A 442 20.42 -3.47 -11.70
CA GLU A 442 21.00 -4.62 -12.41
C GLU A 442 20.29 -4.84 -13.76
N LYS A 443 18.98 -5.08 -13.71
CA LYS A 443 18.17 -5.33 -14.90
C LYS A 443 18.16 -4.16 -15.88
N LEU A 444 18.22 -2.93 -15.36
CA LEU A 444 18.31 -1.72 -16.17
C LEU A 444 19.61 -1.67 -16.96
N LEU A 445 20.75 -1.94 -16.34
CA LEU A 445 22.04 -2.00 -16.99
C LEU A 445 22.07 -3.10 -18.06
N GLU A 446 21.48 -4.26 -17.82
CA GLU A 446 21.36 -5.34 -18.80
C GLU A 446 20.52 -4.94 -20.02
N ASN A 447 19.33 -4.37 -19.80
CA ASN A 447 18.39 -4.00 -20.86
C ASN A 447 18.86 -2.78 -21.67
N THR A 448 19.77 -1.96 -21.14
CA THR A 448 20.27 -0.75 -21.82
C THR A 448 21.66 -0.91 -22.45
N LYS A 449 22.28 -2.09 -22.37
CA LYS A 449 23.66 -2.30 -22.86
C LYS A 449 23.88 -1.92 -24.33
N ASN A 450 22.89 -2.19 -25.18
CA ASN A 450 22.97 -1.96 -26.62
C ASN A 450 22.73 -0.49 -27.03
N PHE A 451 22.38 0.39 -26.08
CA PHE A 451 22.13 1.83 -26.33
C PHE A 451 23.31 2.70 -25.88
N ASN A 452 24.28 2.14 -25.20
CA ASN A 452 25.45 2.83 -24.65
C ASN A 452 25.14 4.17 -23.96
N PRO A 453 24.22 4.19 -22.94
CA PRO A 453 23.82 5.43 -22.27
C PRO A 453 24.97 6.04 -21.49
N GLN A 454 24.97 7.38 -21.36
CA GLN A 454 25.77 8.06 -20.36
C GLN A 454 25.14 7.82 -18.97
N LEU A 455 25.94 7.35 -18.03
CA LEU A 455 25.45 6.92 -16.70
C LEU A 455 25.75 8.01 -15.67
N HIS A 456 24.71 8.42 -14.94
CA HIS A 456 24.77 9.43 -13.88
C HIS A 456 24.22 8.85 -12.58
N PHE A 457 24.88 9.13 -11.46
CA PHE A 457 24.39 8.69 -10.16
C PHE A 457 23.33 9.65 -9.59
N VAL A 458 22.37 9.11 -8.85
CA VAL A 458 21.30 9.87 -8.18
C VAL A 458 21.68 10.08 -6.73
N LEU A 459 22.44 11.12 -6.46
CA LEU A 459 22.80 11.57 -5.12
C LEU A 459 22.87 13.08 -5.06
N MET A 460 22.87 13.64 -3.85
CA MET A 460 22.95 15.07 -3.61
C MET A 460 24.30 15.45 -3.00
N GLU A 461 24.79 16.63 -3.35
CA GLU A 461 25.92 17.24 -2.68
C GLU A 461 25.41 18.32 -1.71
N THR A 462 25.85 18.25 -0.47
CA THR A 462 25.54 19.20 0.61
C THR A 462 26.81 19.87 1.12
N LYS A 463 26.70 20.82 2.04
CA LYS A 463 27.87 21.43 2.72
C LYS A 463 28.72 20.39 3.49
N GLY A 464 28.10 19.26 3.90
CA GLY A 464 28.78 18.19 4.63
C GLY A 464 29.36 17.08 3.72
N GLY A 465 29.24 17.20 2.40
CA GLY A 465 29.67 16.18 1.43
C GLY A 465 28.52 15.61 0.62
N PHE A 466 28.67 14.38 0.16
CA PHE A 466 27.62 13.68 -0.61
C PHE A 466 26.59 13.05 0.31
N TYR A 467 25.35 13.00 -0.15
CA TYR A 467 24.23 12.36 0.51
C TYR A 467 23.49 11.44 -0.48
N SER A 468 23.27 10.20 -0.08
CA SER A 468 22.43 9.22 -0.74
C SER A 468 21.33 8.74 0.22
N VAL A 469 20.18 8.35 -0.33
CA VAL A 469 19.07 7.75 0.44
C VAL A 469 19.50 6.46 1.16
N SER A 470 20.43 5.70 0.55
CA SER A 470 20.98 4.47 1.13
C SER A 470 22.25 4.68 1.95
N GLY A 471 22.64 5.94 2.15
CA GLY A 471 23.73 6.35 3.02
C GLY A 471 25.13 6.06 2.48
N GLU A 472 26.08 6.03 3.41
CA GLU A 472 27.53 5.92 3.15
C GLU A 472 27.95 4.71 2.27
N PRO A 473 27.34 3.51 2.37
CA PRO A 473 27.70 2.39 1.49
C PRO A 473 27.54 2.69 0.01
N GLU A 474 26.46 3.38 -0.39
CA GLU A 474 26.22 3.75 -1.78
C GLU A 474 27.19 4.82 -2.25
N ILE A 475 27.45 5.85 -1.43
CA ILE A 475 28.44 6.90 -1.75
C ILE A 475 29.82 6.29 -2.01
N LYS A 476 30.25 5.32 -1.19
CA LYS A 476 31.51 4.60 -1.41
C LYS A 476 31.53 3.80 -2.71
N ALA A 477 30.42 3.18 -3.06
CA ALA A 477 30.31 2.43 -4.32
C ALA A 477 30.33 3.37 -5.53
N ASP A 478 29.65 4.53 -5.44
CA ASP A 478 29.66 5.54 -6.50
C ASP A 478 31.06 6.14 -6.71
N LEU A 479 31.80 6.44 -5.63
CA LEU A 479 33.19 6.90 -5.69
C LEU A 479 34.10 5.85 -6.37
N ARG A 480 33.95 4.56 -6.05
CA ARG A 480 34.68 3.48 -6.71
C ARG A 480 34.31 3.40 -8.19
N SER A 481 33.03 3.57 -8.50
CA SER A 481 32.51 3.46 -9.87
C SER A 481 33.02 4.58 -10.77
N VAL A 482 33.11 5.82 -10.32
CA VAL A 482 33.69 6.92 -11.10
C VAL A 482 35.19 6.73 -11.30
N CYS A 483 35.91 6.16 -10.34
CA CYS A 483 37.31 5.79 -10.48
C CYS A 483 37.49 4.63 -11.48
N ALA A 484 36.64 3.61 -11.43
CA ALA A 484 36.66 2.53 -12.41
C ALA A 484 36.35 3.04 -13.83
N GLN A 485 35.41 3.99 -13.97
CA GLN A 485 35.10 4.64 -15.24
C GLN A 485 36.32 5.37 -15.81
N LYS A 486 37.06 6.09 -14.97
CA LYS A 486 38.25 6.83 -15.40
C LYS A 486 39.41 5.91 -15.84
N TYR A 487 39.73 4.93 -15.01
CA TYR A 487 40.94 4.12 -15.22
C TYR A 487 40.71 2.89 -16.11
N TYR A 488 39.45 2.37 -16.12
CA TYR A 488 39.09 1.13 -16.82
C TYR A 488 37.77 1.29 -17.59
N PRO A 489 37.69 2.27 -18.53
CA PRO A 489 36.42 2.60 -19.21
C PRO A 489 35.82 1.42 -19.98
N LYS A 490 36.65 0.49 -20.50
CA LYS A 490 36.20 -0.71 -21.22
C LYS A 490 35.55 -1.74 -20.26
N LYS A 491 35.93 -1.75 -18.97
CA LYS A 491 35.38 -2.66 -17.94
C LYS A 491 34.31 -1.99 -17.08
N PHE A 492 34.10 -0.67 -17.25
CA PHE A 492 33.25 0.12 -16.36
C PHE A 492 31.83 -0.42 -16.23
N ARG A 493 31.23 -0.81 -17.34
CA ARG A 493 29.83 -1.31 -17.32
C ARG A 493 29.72 -2.63 -16.56
N ASP A 494 30.63 -3.55 -16.76
CA ASP A 494 30.67 -4.83 -16.05
C ASP A 494 30.97 -4.61 -14.56
N TYR A 495 31.82 -3.65 -14.24
CA TYR A 495 32.12 -3.25 -12.87
C TYR A 495 30.87 -2.67 -12.18
N LEU A 496 30.13 -1.80 -12.87
CA LEU A 496 28.92 -1.22 -12.35
C LEU A 496 27.81 -2.26 -12.12
N LEU A 497 27.68 -3.21 -13.05
CA LEU A 497 26.77 -4.36 -12.92
C LEU A 497 27.15 -5.22 -11.71
N TRP A 498 28.43 -5.49 -11.51
CA TRP A 498 28.94 -6.18 -10.33
C TRP A 498 28.60 -5.42 -9.03
N GLN A 499 28.77 -4.10 -8.99
CA GLN A 499 28.41 -3.25 -7.85
C GLN A 499 26.90 -3.35 -7.53
N ALA A 500 26.04 -3.26 -8.54
CA ALA A 500 24.59 -3.38 -8.36
C ALA A 500 24.18 -4.75 -7.80
N ARG A 501 24.79 -5.84 -8.25
CA ARG A 501 24.58 -7.21 -7.74
C ARG A 501 24.98 -7.34 -6.27
N ASN A 502 26.11 -6.74 -5.88
CA ASN A 502 26.56 -6.78 -4.49
C ASN A 502 25.62 -6.02 -3.55
N PHE A 503 25.03 -4.90 -4.00
CA PHE A 503 23.97 -4.24 -3.24
C PHE A 503 22.72 -5.11 -3.06
N ALA A 504 22.38 -5.92 -4.07
CA ALA A 504 21.28 -6.91 -4.00
C ALA A 504 21.60 -8.13 -3.13
N GLY A 505 22.80 -8.20 -2.50
CA GLY A 505 23.21 -9.30 -1.63
C GLY A 505 23.82 -10.51 -2.35
N THR A 506 23.99 -10.45 -3.67
CA THR A 506 24.61 -11.51 -4.46
C THR A 506 26.14 -11.30 -4.49
N GLN A 507 26.85 -11.97 -3.60
CA GLN A 507 28.32 -11.90 -3.59
C GLN A 507 28.90 -12.60 -4.82
N THR A 508 29.48 -11.81 -5.73
CA THR A 508 30.17 -12.29 -6.94
C THR A 508 31.59 -11.73 -6.99
N LYS A 509 32.47 -12.42 -7.73
CA LYS A 509 33.84 -11.93 -7.94
C LYS A 509 33.83 -10.72 -8.87
N SER A 510 34.63 -9.70 -8.56
CA SER A 510 34.82 -8.51 -9.40
C SER A 510 35.39 -8.88 -10.78
N CYS A 511 35.04 -8.09 -11.78
CA CYS A 511 35.61 -8.20 -13.13
C CYS A 511 37.01 -7.55 -13.25
N LEU A 512 37.46 -6.84 -12.19
CA LEU A 512 38.79 -6.25 -12.11
C LEU A 512 39.80 -7.24 -11.53
N SER A 513 41.07 -7.15 -11.95
CA SER A 513 42.16 -7.84 -11.28
C SER A 513 42.45 -7.24 -9.91
N LEU A 514 43.23 -7.91 -9.07
CA LEU A 514 43.58 -7.39 -7.74
C LEU A 514 44.29 -6.03 -7.80
N ASP A 515 45.24 -5.86 -8.75
CA ASP A 515 45.95 -4.60 -8.94
C ASP A 515 45.02 -3.47 -9.44
N GLU A 516 44.08 -3.80 -10.34
CA GLU A 516 43.07 -2.88 -10.82
C GLU A 516 42.12 -2.44 -9.71
N GLU A 517 41.67 -3.38 -8.86
CA GLU A 517 40.87 -3.07 -7.68
C GLU A 517 41.61 -2.19 -6.68
N THR A 518 42.87 -2.50 -6.39
CA THR A 518 43.72 -1.69 -5.49
C THR A 518 43.81 -0.25 -6.01
N LYS A 519 44.00 -0.05 -7.31
CA LYS A 519 44.04 1.27 -7.93
C LYS A 519 42.70 2.01 -7.81
N VAL A 520 41.58 1.32 -8.04
CA VAL A 520 40.24 1.91 -7.89
C VAL A 520 39.97 2.29 -6.43
N LEU A 521 40.34 1.47 -5.45
CA LEU A 521 40.17 1.74 -4.03
C LEU A 521 41.02 2.93 -3.57
N SER A 522 42.30 3.00 -4.02
CA SER A 522 43.18 4.14 -3.75
C SER A 522 42.60 5.45 -4.30
N CYS A 523 42.14 5.45 -5.54
CA CYS A 523 41.45 6.62 -6.13
C CYS A 523 40.19 6.98 -5.33
N ALA A 524 39.33 6.01 -5.01
CA ALA A 524 38.05 6.25 -4.34
C ALA A 524 38.19 6.95 -2.96
N SER A 525 39.38 6.85 -2.35
CA SER A 525 39.69 7.51 -1.08
C SER A 525 40.27 8.93 -1.24
N SER A 526 40.41 9.41 -2.46
CA SER A 526 41.09 10.69 -2.77
C SER A 526 40.11 11.82 -3.11
N GLU A 527 40.61 13.07 -3.12
CA GLU A 527 39.86 14.21 -3.65
C GLU A 527 39.58 14.11 -5.16
N GLU A 528 40.41 13.37 -5.89
CA GLU A 528 40.15 13.08 -7.30
C GLU A 528 38.81 12.38 -7.50
N ALA A 529 38.51 11.33 -6.73
CA ALA A 529 37.21 10.63 -6.81
C ALA A 529 36.03 11.56 -6.53
N ARG A 530 36.18 12.46 -5.54
CA ARG A 530 35.15 13.45 -5.23
C ARG A 530 34.90 14.41 -6.38
N GLY A 531 35.99 14.84 -7.06
CA GLY A 531 35.91 15.66 -8.28
C GLY A 531 35.21 14.94 -9.42
N LEU A 532 35.55 13.67 -9.65
CA LEU A 532 34.93 12.82 -10.66
C LEU A 532 33.42 12.59 -10.37
N LEU A 533 33.08 12.39 -9.11
CA LEU A 533 31.68 12.20 -8.72
C LEU A 533 30.87 13.49 -8.88
N ARG A 534 31.43 14.66 -8.54
CA ARG A 534 30.80 15.97 -8.80
C ARG A 534 30.49 16.16 -10.28
N GLU A 535 31.46 15.81 -11.16
CA GLU A 535 31.24 15.90 -12.61
C GLU A 535 30.17 14.92 -13.09
N ASN A 536 30.18 13.68 -12.59
CA ASN A 536 29.18 12.67 -12.93
C ASN A 536 27.77 13.14 -12.57
N ILE A 537 27.56 13.70 -11.36
CA ILE A 537 26.24 14.15 -10.88
C ILE A 537 25.86 15.55 -11.33
N ARG A 538 26.69 16.22 -12.12
CA ARG A 538 26.43 17.60 -12.57
C ARG A 538 25.08 17.72 -13.27
N LEU A 539 24.77 16.79 -14.20
CA LEU A 539 23.50 16.77 -14.90
C LEU A 539 22.33 16.38 -13.97
N THR A 540 22.56 15.48 -13.02
CA THR A 540 21.58 15.11 -11.97
C THR A 540 21.16 16.35 -11.17
N LYS A 541 22.10 17.17 -10.76
CA LYS A 541 21.86 18.44 -10.05
C LYS A 541 21.15 19.47 -10.93
N GLU A 542 21.64 19.68 -12.15
CA GLU A 542 21.06 20.64 -13.11
C GLU A 542 19.58 20.34 -13.37
N LEU A 543 19.23 19.07 -13.56
CA LEU A 543 17.87 18.65 -13.88
C LEU A 543 17.04 18.31 -12.64
N GLN A 544 17.62 18.43 -11.45
CA GLN A 544 16.97 18.09 -10.16
C GLN A 544 16.39 16.65 -10.15
N VAL A 545 17.15 15.70 -10.69
CA VAL A 545 16.74 14.30 -10.72
C VAL A 545 16.89 13.71 -9.33
N VAL A 546 15.78 13.24 -8.76
CA VAL A 546 15.71 12.65 -7.40
C VAL A 546 15.23 11.20 -7.40
N HIS A 547 14.83 10.68 -8.56
CA HIS A 547 14.31 9.32 -8.69
C HIS A 547 15.22 8.47 -9.59
N SER A 548 15.43 7.23 -9.20
CA SER A 548 16.08 6.17 -9.96
C SER A 548 15.05 5.09 -10.30
N PRO A 549 15.08 4.49 -11.50
CA PRO A 549 15.78 4.90 -12.70
C PRO A 549 15.07 6.03 -13.45
N THR A 550 15.82 7.02 -13.93
CA THR A 550 15.30 8.09 -14.80
C THR A 550 16.08 8.13 -16.12
N PHE A 551 15.38 8.32 -17.23
CA PHE A 551 15.94 8.46 -18.56
C PHE A 551 15.88 9.91 -19.02
N LEU A 552 16.90 10.38 -19.75
CA LEU A 552 16.85 11.59 -20.55
C LEU A 552 17.22 11.23 -21.98
N LEU A 553 16.26 11.32 -22.88
CA LEU A 553 16.45 11.02 -24.30
C LEU A 553 16.66 12.30 -25.12
N GLU A 554 17.62 12.25 -26.05
CA GLU A 554 17.96 13.33 -26.96
C GLU A 554 18.19 14.68 -26.28
N ASN A 555 18.57 14.65 -25.00
CA ASN A 555 18.79 15.84 -24.15
C ASN A 555 17.52 16.67 -23.88
N ARG A 556 16.31 16.12 -24.13
CA ARG A 556 15.03 16.82 -24.02
C ARG A 556 13.94 16.05 -23.26
N ASP A 557 13.70 14.77 -23.60
CA ASP A 557 12.66 13.97 -22.97
C ASP A 557 13.16 13.31 -21.71
N ILE A 558 12.61 13.68 -20.53
CA ILE A 558 12.97 13.10 -19.25
C ILE A 558 11.77 12.34 -18.65
N PHE A 559 12.01 11.14 -18.14
CA PHE A 559 10.97 10.35 -17.49
C PHE A 559 11.54 9.31 -16.53
N TYR A 560 10.84 9.14 -15.43
CA TYR A 560 11.09 8.10 -14.43
C TYR A 560 10.33 6.82 -14.79
N VAL A 561 10.87 5.66 -14.45
CA VAL A 561 10.23 4.38 -14.68
C VAL A 561 10.07 3.58 -13.39
N ASN A 562 8.84 3.10 -13.13
CA ASN A 562 8.55 2.22 -11.99
C ASN A 562 8.94 0.76 -12.27
N VAL A 563 8.80 0.34 -13.55
CA VAL A 563 9.16 -0.99 -14.04
C VAL A 563 10.25 -0.82 -15.09
N VAL A 564 11.31 -1.61 -14.99
CA VAL A 564 12.41 -1.56 -15.97
C VAL A 564 11.89 -1.98 -17.35
N PRO A 565 11.95 -1.10 -18.36
CA PRO A 565 11.49 -1.42 -19.69
C PRO A 565 12.39 -2.47 -20.35
N LYS A 566 11.82 -3.33 -21.16
CA LYS A 566 12.56 -4.26 -22.03
C LYS A 566 13.26 -3.47 -23.14
N GLU A 567 14.32 -4.06 -23.72
CA GLU A 567 15.06 -3.44 -24.82
C GLU A 567 14.16 -2.99 -25.98
N GLU A 568 13.17 -3.80 -26.35
CA GLU A 568 12.21 -3.45 -27.42
C GLU A 568 11.34 -2.23 -27.08
N GLU A 569 10.97 -2.06 -25.80
CA GLU A 569 10.19 -0.93 -25.33
C GLU A 569 11.03 0.35 -25.35
N ILE A 570 12.32 0.24 -24.98
CA ILE A 570 13.28 1.35 -25.08
C ILE A 570 13.44 1.77 -26.56
N ARG A 571 13.62 0.81 -27.49
CA ARG A 571 13.68 1.08 -28.92
C ARG A 571 12.42 1.80 -29.44
N LYS A 572 11.24 1.36 -28.99
CA LYS A 572 9.97 2.03 -29.34
C LYS A 572 9.91 3.46 -28.84
N LEU A 573 10.40 3.72 -27.61
CA LEU A 573 10.46 5.08 -27.06
C LEU A 573 11.41 5.99 -27.83
N ILE A 574 12.58 5.49 -28.24
CA ILE A 574 13.56 6.25 -29.03
C ILE A 574 12.98 6.56 -30.42
N ASN A 575 12.32 5.60 -31.07
CA ASN A 575 11.78 5.70 -32.41
C ASN A 575 10.41 6.41 -32.50
N LYS A 576 9.76 6.66 -31.36
CA LYS A 576 8.50 7.41 -31.32
C LYS A 576 8.77 8.89 -31.66
N ARG A 577 8.43 9.29 -32.86
CA ARG A 577 8.48 10.67 -33.37
C ARG A 577 7.19 11.40 -33.09
#